data_119c4ea660e6ad3bc7d8276a2aba5664
#
_entry.id   119c4ea660e6ad3bc7d8276a2aba5664
#
_cell.length_a   1.000
_cell.length_b   1.000
_cell.length_c   1.000
_cell.angle_alpha   90.00
_cell.angle_beta   90.00
_cell.angle_gamma   90.00
#
_symmetry.space_group_name_H-M   'P 1'
#
loop_
_entity.id
_entity.type
_entity.pdbx_description
1 polymer ?
#
loop_
_entity_poly.entity_id
_entity_poly.type
_entity_poly.pdbx_seq_one_letter_code
_entity_poly.pdbx_strand_id
1 'polypeptide(L)'
;MFVKLKFSLIIGLFLSCLCHAQGGKDSLRLYQDVLYLGNIQYGSNNPTAISDSPLRSVTDININFLRSSGDFRLVDQSSREHWWSGSLFGIQRIGKITFEGDVSYENGKQTDRKWNSTLFIADDNPFIVADSLTGDYNVEKFRLNGGFSYEINAHWRAGLRAIYEVGSSADQTDPRPDIKGMRFLLNPGVNYQWGNFRIGASAGVRWLGESVNYTLVKTYETYQLFLFRGMGNYESQQAIGFQRRYTGTAYQGNLQLGWNNAAHLADFLELGYEKSTEEAIDGSSSNKYKGGKYARTRFSLTNRFRISGERTMHNVTLEASHNKVEGTWYIQTQSSDADGNTVWEVKDASVCH
;
A
#
# COMPACT_ATOMS: atom_id res chain seq x y z
N MET A 1 16.24 -11.65 -25.65
CA MET A 1 17.17 -12.73 -25.22
C MET A 1 17.92 -12.38 -23.91
N PHE A 2 18.23 -11.12 -23.63
CA PHE A 2 18.96 -10.69 -22.43
C PHE A 2 18.19 -10.72 -21.10
N VAL A 3 16.83 -10.64 -21.13
CA VAL A 3 16.00 -10.64 -19.91
C VAL A 3 15.93 -12.03 -19.26
N LYS A 4 15.87 -13.11 -20.07
CA LYS A 4 15.82 -14.49 -19.54
C LYS A 4 17.11 -14.90 -18.83
N LEU A 5 18.26 -14.35 -19.22
CA LEU A 5 19.55 -14.69 -18.60
C LEU A 5 19.72 -14.06 -17.21
N LYS A 6 19.19 -12.84 -17.01
CA LYS A 6 19.23 -12.14 -15.70
C LYS A 6 18.32 -12.80 -14.67
N PHE A 7 17.16 -13.32 -15.10
CA PHE A 7 16.23 -14.02 -14.21
C PHE A 7 16.82 -15.35 -13.71
N SER A 8 17.50 -16.11 -14.58
CA SER A 8 18.16 -17.37 -14.20
C SER A 8 19.34 -17.16 -13.26
N LEU A 9 20.04 -16.02 -13.34
CA LEU A 9 21.16 -15.70 -12.46
C LEU A 9 20.67 -15.32 -11.04
N ILE A 10 19.53 -14.61 -10.95
CA ILE A 10 18.90 -14.25 -9.67
C ILE A 10 18.37 -15.50 -8.98
N ILE A 11 17.71 -16.42 -9.70
CA ILE A 11 17.24 -17.70 -9.17
C ILE A 11 18.42 -18.57 -8.72
N GLY A 12 19.52 -18.58 -9.45
CA GLY A 12 20.74 -19.33 -9.08
C GLY A 12 21.42 -18.81 -7.81
N LEU A 13 21.43 -17.49 -7.59
CA LEU A 13 21.93 -16.85 -6.37
C LEU A 13 21.03 -17.15 -5.16
N PHE A 14 19.71 -17.19 -5.35
CA PHE A 14 18.77 -17.53 -4.27
C PHE A 14 18.85 -19.02 -3.89
N LEU A 15 18.99 -19.93 -4.84
CA LEU A 15 19.14 -21.37 -4.58
C LEU A 15 20.43 -21.70 -3.81
N SER A 16 21.50 -20.94 -3.99
CA SER A 16 22.76 -21.17 -3.23
C SER A 16 22.65 -20.74 -1.76
N CYS A 17 21.77 -19.82 -1.41
CA CYS A 17 21.48 -19.45 -0.01
C CYS A 17 20.61 -20.48 0.73
N LEU A 18 19.81 -21.29 0.01
CA LEU A 18 18.91 -22.28 0.60
C LEU A 18 19.63 -23.52 1.16
N CYS A 19 20.90 -23.77 0.78
CA CYS A 19 21.64 -24.98 1.17
C CYS A 19 22.15 -24.99 2.62
N HIS A 20 21.93 -23.94 3.43
CA HIS A 20 22.46 -23.85 4.80
C HIS A 20 21.38 -23.82 5.90
N ALA A 21 20.09 -23.97 5.55
CA ALA A 21 19.00 -24.02 6.52
C ALA A 21 18.77 -25.47 7.01
N GLN A 22 19.61 -25.98 7.88
CA GLN A 22 19.31 -27.16 8.70
C GLN A 22 18.56 -26.71 9.98
N GLY A 23 17.27 -26.47 9.88
CA GLY A 23 16.37 -26.29 11.01
C GLY A 23 15.39 -27.47 11.10
N GLY A 24 15.10 -27.92 12.32
CA GLY A 24 14.22 -29.05 12.58
C GLY A 24 12.82 -28.88 11.97
N LYS A 25 12.23 -29.98 11.54
CA LYS A 25 10.97 -30.04 10.77
C LYS A 25 9.74 -29.40 11.41
N ASP A 26 9.76 -29.08 12.71
CA ASP A 26 8.63 -28.50 13.44
C ASP A 26 8.64 -26.98 13.54
N SER A 27 9.75 -26.32 13.17
CA SER A 27 9.92 -24.88 13.38
C SER A 27 9.28 -23.99 12.31
N LEU A 28 9.03 -24.52 11.11
CA LEU A 28 8.58 -23.71 9.95
C LEU A 28 7.08 -23.37 9.95
N ARG A 29 6.24 -24.20 10.58
CA ARG A 29 4.78 -23.94 10.64
C ARG A 29 4.38 -22.89 11.67
N LEU A 30 5.24 -22.61 12.64
CA LEU A 30 4.95 -21.76 13.79
C LEU A 30 5.67 -20.41 13.76
N TYR A 31 6.48 -20.09 12.71
CA TYR A 31 7.27 -18.86 12.78
C TYR A 31 6.42 -17.60 12.84
N GLN A 32 5.30 -17.53 12.12
CA GLN A 32 4.38 -16.40 12.19
C GLN A 32 3.74 -16.31 13.57
N ASP A 33 3.31 -17.43 14.13
CA ASP A 33 2.79 -17.51 15.49
C ASP A 33 3.87 -17.13 16.51
N VAL A 34 5.10 -17.59 16.32
CA VAL A 34 6.25 -17.23 17.18
C VAL A 34 6.55 -15.73 17.10
N LEU A 35 6.48 -15.12 15.92
CA LEU A 35 6.63 -13.66 15.78
C LEU A 35 5.51 -12.91 16.49
N TYR A 36 4.27 -13.31 16.27
CA TYR A 36 3.09 -12.69 16.86
C TYR A 36 3.04 -12.88 18.39
N LEU A 37 3.28 -14.11 18.84
CA LEU A 37 3.24 -14.46 20.28
C LEU A 37 4.52 -14.01 21.01
N GLY A 38 5.66 -14.01 20.35
CA GLY A 38 6.95 -13.62 20.93
C GLY A 38 7.18 -12.11 21.03
N ASN A 39 6.56 -11.34 20.15
CA ASN A 39 6.73 -9.89 20.09
C ASN A 39 5.39 -9.17 20.20
N ILE A 40 5.09 -8.58 21.34
CA ILE A 40 3.86 -7.81 21.55
C ILE A 40 3.78 -6.56 20.65
N GLN A 41 4.91 -6.06 20.15
CA GLN A 41 4.99 -4.93 19.22
C GLN A 41 4.98 -5.35 17.74
N TYR A 42 4.84 -6.66 17.45
CA TYR A 42 4.80 -7.14 16.07
C TYR A 42 3.69 -6.45 15.28
N GLY A 43 4.02 -5.94 14.10
CA GLY A 43 3.11 -5.14 13.28
C GLY A 43 2.99 -3.67 13.71
N SER A 44 3.79 -3.17 14.66
CA SER A 44 3.91 -1.74 14.95
C SER A 44 4.44 -0.97 13.74
N ASN A 45 3.97 0.27 13.60
CA ASN A 45 4.49 1.19 12.59
C ASN A 45 5.92 1.66 12.87
N ASN A 46 6.42 1.50 14.10
CA ASN A 46 7.78 1.87 14.43
C ASN A 46 8.77 0.77 14.01
N PRO A 47 9.73 1.04 13.09
CA PRO A 47 10.68 0.04 12.62
C PRO A 47 11.61 -0.51 13.72
N THR A 48 11.71 0.14 14.86
CA THR A 48 12.49 -0.38 15.99
C THR A 48 11.93 -1.67 16.56
N ALA A 49 10.64 -2.00 16.32
CA ALA A 49 10.00 -3.25 16.72
C ALA A 49 10.63 -4.49 16.04
N ILE A 50 11.36 -4.31 14.94
CA ILE A 50 12.10 -5.37 14.24
C ILE A 50 13.12 -6.03 15.17
N SER A 51 13.78 -5.27 16.06
CA SER A 51 14.74 -5.80 17.04
C SER A 51 14.11 -6.71 18.09
N ASP A 52 12.78 -6.61 18.30
CA ASP A 52 12.07 -7.43 19.28
C ASP A 52 11.67 -8.81 18.71
N SER A 53 12.06 -9.10 17.47
CA SER A 53 11.83 -10.41 16.89
C SER A 53 12.49 -11.50 17.73
N PRO A 54 11.74 -12.54 18.14
CA PRO A 54 12.30 -13.69 18.84
C PRO A 54 13.17 -14.56 17.93
N LEU A 55 13.05 -14.37 16.61
CA LEU A 55 13.79 -15.12 15.59
C LEU A 55 15.08 -14.38 15.21
N ARG A 56 16.17 -15.11 15.11
CA ARG A 56 17.47 -14.56 14.70
C ARG A 56 17.68 -14.60 13.19
N SER A 57 17.19 -15.66 12.57
CA SER A 57 17.29 -15.88 11.12
C SER A 57 16.10 -16.73 10.68
N VAL A 58 15.36 -16.23 9.73
CA VAL A 58 14.29 -16.98 9.07
C VAL A 58 14.19 -16.50 7.62
N THR A 59 13.89 -17.44 6.73
CA THR A 59 13.50 -17.13 5.34
C THR A 59 12.28 -17.99 5.04
N ASP A 60 11.24 -17.35 4.54
CA ASP A 60 9.99 -17.99 4.12
C ASP A 60 9.69 -17.65 2.67
N ILE A 61 9.36 -18.68 1.89
CA ILE A 61 9.02 -18.55 0.48
C ILE A 61 7.62 -19.13 0.28
N ASN A 62 6.72 -18.31 -0.25
CA ASN A 62 5.35 -18.71 -0.52
C ASN A 62 5.02 -18.54 -2.00
N ILE A 63 4.31 -19.53 -2.55
CA ILE A 63 3.70 -19.46 -3.88
C ILE A 63 2.23 -19.76 -3.69
N ASN A 64 1.37 -18.85 -4.15
CA ASN A 64 -0.07 -18.96 -3.98
C ASN A 64 -0.77 -18.87 -5.34
N PHE A 65 -1.84 -19.62 -5.45
CA PHE A 65 -2.79 -19.52 -6.55
C PHE A 65 -4.19 -19.30 -5.97
N LEU A 66 -4.87 -18.24 -6.42
CA LEU A 66 -6.24 -17.92 -6.03
C LEU A 66 -7.13 -17.88 -7.27
N ARG A 67 -8.29 -18.53 -7.18
CA ARG A 67 -9.38 -18.39 -8.13
C ARG A 67 -10.65 -18.03 -7.39
N SER A 68 -11.29 -16.94 -7.80
CA SER A 68 -12.57 -16.50 -7.26
C SER A 68 -13.56 -16.32 -8.40
N SER A 69 -14.84 -16.65 -8.17
CA SER A 69 -15.94 -16.39 -9.11
C SER A 69 -17.26 -16.34 -8.37
N GLY A 70 -18.20 -15.50 -8.84
CA GLY A 70 -19.52 -15.40 -8.27
C GLY A 70 -20.30 -14.17 -8.76
N ASP A 71 -21.59 -14.19 -8.53
CA ASP A 71 -22.51 -13.12 -8.91
C ASP A 71 -22.78 -12.15 -7.76
N PHE A 72 -22.51 -12.56 -6.50
CA PHE A 72 -22.61 -11.69 -5.34
C PHE A 72 -21.36 -10.80 -5.24
N ARG A 73 -21.43 -9.65 -5.93
CA ARG A 73 -20.30 -8.71 -6.07
C ARG A 73 -20.78 -7.27 -6.20
N LEU A 74 -19.91 -6.33 -5.89
CA LEU A 74 -20.14 -4.92 -6.18
C LEU A 74 -20.11 -4.68 -7.70
N VAL A 75 -20.70 -3.58 -8.14
CA VAL A 75 -20.84 -3.25 -9.57
C VAL A 75 -19.50 -3.05 -10.29
N ASP A 76 -18.47 -2.64 -9.55
CA ASP A 76 -17.11 -2.39 -10.01
C ASP A 76 -16.15 -3.58 -9.82
N GLN A 77 -16.63 -4.66 -9.20
CA GLN A 77 -15.85 -5.88 -9.03
C GLN A 77 -15.99 -6.81 -10.24
N SER A 78 -14.91 -7.54 -10.51
CA SER A 78 -14.87 -8.59 -11.53
C SER A 78 -15.78 -9.78 -11.19
N SER A 79 -16.32 -10.45 -12.21
CA SER A 79 -17.10 -11.69 -12.03
C SER A 79 -16.23 -12.91 -11.73
N ARG A 80 -15.00 -12.89 -12.22
CA ARG A 80 -14.00 -13.94 -12.02
C ARG A 80 -12.61 -13.33 -11.89
N GLU A 81 -11.84 -13.92 -11.01
CA GLU A 81 -10.44 -13.54 -10.79
C GLU A 81 -9.57 -14.78 -10.75
N HIS A 82 -8.42 -14.68 -11.36
CA HIS A 82 -7.36 -15.66 -11.29
C HIS A 82 -6.08 -14.93 -10.90
N TRP A 83 -5.49 -15.32 -9.78
CA TRP A 83 -4.26 -14.72 -9.29
C TRP A 83 -3.22 -15.80 -9.03
N TRP A 84 -1.98 -15.54 -9.37
CA TRP A 84 -0.86 -16.23 -8.79
C TRP A 84 0.08 -15.21 -8.17
N SER A 85 0.70 -15.59 -7.07
CA SER A 85 1.64 -14.74 -6.36
C SER A 85 2.81 -15.55 -5.83
N GLY A 86 3.98 -14.91 -5.84
CA GLY A 86 5.17 -15.40 -5.18
C GLY A 86 5.63 -14.37 -4.16
N SER A 87 5.99 -14.81 -2.96
CA SER A 87 6.55 -13.94 -1.94
C SER A 87 7.72 -14.59 -1.22
N LEU A 88 8.66 -13.74 -0.81
CA LEU A 88 9.79 -14.10 0.03
C LEU A 88 9.82 -13.14 1.21
N PHE A 89 9.84 -13.67 2.41
CA PHE A 89 10.01 -12.94 3.65
C PHE A 89 11.30 -13.38 4.33
N GLY A 90 11.99 -12.43 4.98
CA GLY A 90 13.22 -12.74 5.72
C GLY A 90 13.45 -11.86 6.92
N ILE A 91 13.99 -12.46 7.97
CA ILE A 91 14.57 -11.77 9.14
C ILE A 91 15.99 -12.25 9.31
N GLN A 92 16.91 -11.33 9.55
CA GLN A 92 18.31 -11.63 9.85
C GLN A 92 18.86 -10.68 10.91
N ARG A 93 19.35 -11.25 12.02
CA ARG A 93 20.05 -10.49 13.05
C ARG A 93 21.57 -10.65 12.92
N ILE A 94 22.28 -9.55 12.78
CA ILE A 94 23.73 -9.48 12.67
C ILE A 94 24.26 -8.52 13.74
N GLY A 95 24.82 -9.05 14.83
CA GLY A 95 25.28 -8.23 15.95
C GLY A 95 24.16 -7.39 16.56
N LYS A 96 24.28 -6.07 16.49
CA LYS A 96 23.32 -5.09 17.00
C LYS A 96 22.26 -4.67 15.97
N ILE A 97 22.31 -5.20 14.75
CA ILE A 97 21.35 -4.85 13.69
C ILE A 97 20.45 -6.05 13.42
N THR A 98 19.15 -5.80 13.34
CA THR A 98 18.18 -6.76 12.86
C THR A 98 17.54 -6.21 11.58
N PHE A 99 17.64 -6.97 10.51
CA PHE A 99 16.98 -6.70 9.22
C PHE A 99 15.71 -7.51 9.11
N GLU A 100 14.70 -6.92 8.50
CA GLU A 100 13.45 -7.58 8.13
C GLU A 100 13.03 -7.08 6.76
N GLY A 101 12.51 -7.96 5.93
CA GLY A 101 11.99 -7.55 4.64
C GLY A 101 11.15 -8.61 3.97
N ASP A 102 10.33 -8.15 3.05
CA ASP A 102 9.56 -9.01 2.14
C ASP A 102 9.59 -8.47 0.71
N VAL A 103 9.56 -9.39 -0.23
CA VAL A 103 9.36 -9.13 -1.66
C VAL A 103 8.16 -9.94 -2.10
N SER A 104 7.23 -9.33 -2.81
CA SER A 104 6.12 -10.06 -3.44
C SER A 104 5.91 -9.62 -4.88
N TYR A 105 5.50 -10.56 -5.70
CA TYR A 105 5.03 -10.35 -7.05
C TYR A 105 3.67 -11.03 -7.22
N GLU A 106 2.73 -10.30 -7.77
CA GLU A 106 1.38 -10.77 -8.05
C GLU A 106 1.05 -10.52 -9.52
N ASN A 107 0.46 -11.51 -10.14
CA ASN A 107 -0.09 -11.39 -11.49
C ASN A 107 -1.48 -12.00 -11.51
N GLY A 108 -2.43 -11.27 -12.06
CA GLY A 108 -3.81 -11.69 -12.08
C GLY A 108 -4.58 -11.25 -13.32
N LYS A 109 -5.67 -11.96 -13.56
CA LYS A 109 -6.66 -11.58 -14.55
C LYS A 109 -8.00 -11.39 -13.87
N GLN A 110 -8.64 -10.24 -14.12
CA GLN A 110 -9.95 -9.85 -13.64
C GLN A 110 -10.91 -9.77 -14.82
N THR A 111 -11.89 -10.65 -14.87
CA THR A 111 -12.87 -10.75 -15.98
C THR A 111 -14.13 -9.98 -15.61
N ASP A 112 -14.75 -9.31 -16.60
CA ASP A 112 -15.98 -8.50 -16.48
C ASP A 112 -15.85 -7.34 -15.46
N ARG A 113 -14.68 -6.75 -15.30
CA ARG A 113 -14.48 -5.55 -14.49
C ARG A 113 -14.97 -4.32 -15.25
N LYS A 114 -15.62 -3.38 -14.55
CA LYS A 114 -16.10 -2.10 -15.07
C LYS A 114 -16.20 -1.08 -13.95
N TRP A 115 -16.46 0.18 -14.28
CA TRP A 115 -16.70 1.28 -13.32
C TRP A 115 -15.52 1.61 -12.39
N ASN A 116 -14.34 1.08 -12.67
CA ASN A 116 -13.14 1.37 -11.88
C ASN A 116 -11.88 1.17 -12.73
N SER A 117 -11.18 2.26 -12.99
CA SER A 117 -9.89 2.27 -13.70
C SER A 117 -8.80 2.85 -12.80
N THR A 118 -8.66 2.28 -11.58
CA THR A 118 -7.65 2.69 -10.60
C THR A 118 -6.91 1.49 -10.02
N LEU A 119 -5.75 1.73 -9.41
CA LEU A 119 -4.88 0.67 -8.89
C LEU A 119 -4.39 0.93 -7.45
N PHE A 120 -3.95 2.14 -7.13
CA PHE A 120 -3.30 2.50 -5.87
C PHE A 120 -3.88 3.70 -5.14
N ILE A 121 -4.73 4.50 -5.76
CA ILE A 121 -5.41 5.59 -5.07
C ILE A 121 -6.24 5.04 -3.90
N ALA A 122 -6.59 5.88 -2.95
CA ALA A 122 -7.42 5.47 -1.82
C ALA A 122 -8.78 4.95 -2.28
N ASP A 123 -9.25 3.83 -1.70
CA ASP A 123 -10.51 3.18 -2.08
C ASP A 123 -11.74 4.08 -1.86
N ASP A 124 -11.63 5.02 -0.91
CA ASP A 124 -12.65 6.01 -0.58
C ASP A 124 -12.46 7.36 -1.30
N ASN A 125 -11.51 7.43 -2.26
CA ASN A 125 -11.33 8.61 -3.10
C ASN A 125 -12.47 8.70 -4.13
N PRO A 126 -13.30 9.76 -4.08
CA PRO A 126 -14.46 9.89 -4.97
C PRO A 126 -14.09 10.28 -6.40
N PHE A 127 -12.86 10.77 -6.64
CA PHE A 127 -12.42 11.29 -7.94
C PHE A 127 -11.84 10.18 -8.80
N ILE A 128 -12.60 9.14 -9.08
CA ILE A 128 -12.21 8.07 -9.99
C ILE A 128 -12.63 8.37 -11.43
N VAL A 129 -11.94 7.77 -12.39
CA VAL A 129 -12.34 7.72 -13.80
C VAL A 129 -12.65 6.28 -14.17
N ALA A 130 -13.71 6.10 -14.94
CA ALA A 130 -14.13 4.77 -15.37
C ALA A 130 -14.94 4.83 -16.68
N ASP A 131 -15.10 3.70 -17.30
CA ASP A 131 -16.09 3.45 -18.35
C ASP A 131 -17.14 2.43 -17.88
N SER A 132 -18.24 2.31 -18.62
CA SER A 132 -19.34 1.42 -18.29
C SER A 132 -19.24 0.04 -18.95
N LEU A 133 -18.25 -0.16 -19.80
CA LEU A 133 -18.06 -1.39 -20.54
C LEU A 133 -17.34 -2.43 -19.67
N THR A 134 -17.68 -3.67 -19.85
CA THR A 134 -16.97 -4.76 -19.19
C THR A 134 -15.67 -5.07 -19.91
N GLY A 135 -14.59 -5.20 -19.16
CA GLY A 135 -13.28 -5.51 -19.69
C GLY A 135 -12.58 -6.65 -18.93
N ASP A 136 -11.57 -7.18 -19.58
CA ASP A 136 -10.71 -8.25 -19.07
C ASP A 136 -9.35 -7.68 -18.72
N TYR A 137 -9.19 -7.26 -17.46
CA TYR A 137 -7.97 -6.61 -16.98
C TYR A 137 -6.88 -7.62 -16.61
N ASN A 138 -5.68 -7.42 -17.16
CA ASN A 138 -4.48 -8.06 -16.67
C ASN A 138 -3.82 -7.12 -15.66
N VAL A 139 -3.54 -7.63 -14.48
CA VAL A 139 -3.01 -6.84 -13.34
C VAL A 139 -1.70 -7.44 -12.89
N GLU A 140 -0.69 -6.59 -12.74
CA GLU A 140 0.60 -6.95 -12.18
C GLU A 140 0.95 -6.02 -11.04
N LYS A 141 1.45 -6.58 -9.92
CA LYS A 141 1.92 -5.80 -8.77
C LYS A 141 3.24 -6.37 -8.27
N PHE A 142 4.15 -5.48 -7.94
CA PHE A 142 5.40 -5.81 -7.28
C PHE A 142 5.51 -4.97 -6.01
N ARG A 143 5.90 -5.61 -4.91
CA ARG A 143 6.13 -4.95 -3.64
C ARG A 143 7.48 -5.37 -3.07
N LEU A 144 8.23 -4.37 -2.61
CA LEU A 144 9.45 -4.52 -1.84
C LEU A 144 9.27 -3.76 -0.53
N ASN A 145 9.37 -4.47 0.59
CA ASN A 145 9.43 -3.89 1.91
C ASN A 145 10.76 -4.28 2.55
N GLY A 146 11.47 -3.32 3.07
CA GLY A 146 12.74 -3.55 3.75
C GLY A 146 12.88 -2.61 4.94
N GLY A 147 13.40 -3.13 6.04
CA GLY A 147 13.67 -2.34 7.21
C GLY A 147 14.79 -2.91 8.05
N PHE A 148 15.31 -2.08 8.91
CA PHE A 148 16.26 -2.51 9.94
C PHE A 148 16.00 -1.78 11.25
N SER A 149 16.45 -2.39 12.32
CA SER A 149 16.55 -1.78 13.64
C SER A 149 17.97 -1.97 14.19
N TYR A 150 18.54 -0.90 14.71
CA TYR A 150 19.88 -0.85 15.28
C TYR A 150 19.83 -0.56 16.79
N GLU A 151 20.42 -1.44 17.59
CA GLU A 151 20.58 -1.29 19.02
C GLU A 151 21.82 -0.41 19.32
N ILE A 152 21.58 0.90 19.48
CA ILE A 152 22.67 1.88 19.75
C ILE A 152 23.35 1.52 21.08
N ASN A 153 22.54 1.33 22.11
CA ASN A 153 22.98 0.88 23.44
C ASN A 153 21.84 0.12 24.15
N ALA A 154 21.96 -0.17 25.43
CA ALA A 154 20.96 -0.90 26.21
C ALA A 154 19.59 -0.18 26.31
N HIS A 155 19.56 1.13 26.08
CA HIS A 155 18.36 1.95 26.22
C HIS A 155 17.80 2.44 24.89
N TRP A 156 18.65 2.80 23.93
CA TRP A 156 18.26 3.43 22.69
C TRP A 156 18.31 2.48 21.49
N ARG A 157 17.26 2.50 20.70
CA ARG A 157 17.20 1.87 19.38
C ARG A 157 16.74 2.88 18.33
N ALA A 158 17.26 2.76 17.13
CA ALA A 158 16.81 3.49 15.96
C ALA A 158 16.53 2.50 14.83
N GLY A 159 15.60 2.83 13.97
CA GLY A 159 15.25 1.98 12.84
C GLY A 159 14.77 2.79 11.64
N LEU A 160 14.75 2.13 10.49
CA LEU A 160 14.23 2.68 9.25
C LEU A 160 13.47 1.57 8.52
N ARG A 161 12.33 1.92 7.92
CA ARG A 161 11.56 1.07 7.02
C ARG A 161 11.30 1.82 5.71
N ALA A 162 11.47 1.14 4.59
CA ALA A 162 11.11 1.61 3.27
C ALA A 162 10.19 0.58 2.60
N ILE A 163 9.11 1.05 1.98
CA ILE A 163 8.18 0.20 1.21
C ILE A 163 8.04 0.81 -0.17
N TYR A 164 8.30 0.01 -1.20
CA TYR A 164 8.11 0.38 -2.59
C TYR A 164 7.11 -0.58 -3.24
N GLU A 165 6.08 -0.03 -3.85
CA GLU A 165 5.07 -0.78 -4.59
C GLU A 165 4.92 -0.17 -5.97
N VAL A 166 4.86 -1.02 -6.98
CA VAL A 166 4.62 -0.63 -8.37
C VAL A 166 3.68 -1.64 -9.01
N GLY A 167 2.83 -1.18 -9.89
CA GLY A 167 1.92 -2.08 -10.58
C GLY A 167 1.36 -1.48 -11.86
N SER A 168 0.76 -2.34 -12.64
CA SER A 168 0.02 -2.01 -13.85
C SER A 168 -1.28 -2.80 -13.92
N SER A 169 -2.27 -2.21 -14.57
CA SER A 169 -3.55 -2.86 -14.87
C SER A 169 -4.03 -2.39 -16.24
N ALA A 170 -4.27 -3.30 -17.17
CA ALA A 170 -4.67 -2.95 -18.53
C ALA A 170 -5.72 -3.88 -19.08
N ASP A 171 -6.64 -3.31 -19.87
CA ASP A 171 -7.61 -4.03 -20.70
C ASP A 171 -7.28 -3.88 -22.18
N GLN A 172 -7.61 -4.90 -22.97
CA GLN A 172 -7.45 -4.92 -24.44
C GLN A 172 -8.73 -4.55 -25.19
N THR A 173 -9.84 -4.36 -24.49
CA THR A 173 -11.13 -3.97 -25.04
C THR A 173 -11.28 -2.45 -25.01
N ASP A 174 -11.68 -1.82 -26.14
CA ASP A 174 -11.88 -0.38 -26.17
C ASP A 174 -12.93 0.04 -25.10
N PRO A 175 -12.62 1.10 -24.32
CA PRO A 175 -11.63 2.15 -24.57
C PRO A 175 -10.20 1.89 -24.03
N ARG A 176 -9.80 0.67 -23.76
CA ARG A 176 -8.44 0.21 -23.40
C ARG A 176 -7.74 1.05 -22.34
N PRO A 177 -8.22 1.02 -21.09
CA PRO A 177 -7.50 1.65 -20.00
C PRO A 177 -6.13 0.99 -19.80
N ASP A 178 -5.08 1.81 -19.71
CA ASP A 178 -3.72 1.45 -19.30
C ASP A 178 -3.38 2.23 -18.02
N ILE A 179 -3.32 1.53 -16.91
CA ILE A 179 -3.16 2.07 -15.56
C ILE A 179 -1.77 1.68 -15.07
N LYS A 180 -0.99 2.65 -14.62
CA LYS A 180 0.32 2.43 -14.03
C LYS A 180 0.44 3.25 -12.76
N GLY A 181 0.91 2.62 -11.70
CA GLY A 181 1.01 3.29 -10.41
C GLY A 181 2.24 2.86 -9.62
N MET A 182 2.62 3.74 -8.70
CA MET A 182 3.64 3.48 -7.70
C MET A 182 3.31 4.12 -6.36
N ARG A 183 3.75 3.47 -5.28
CA ARG A 183 3.77 4.04 -3.93
C ARG A 183 5.14 3.82 -3.32
N PHE A 184 5.64 4.83 -2.61
CA PHE A 184 6.87 4.73 -1.86
C PHE A 184 6.68 5.32 -0.46
N LEU A 185 6.99 4.54 0.56
CA LEU A 185 6.97 4.97 1.97
C LEU A 185 8.39 4.92 2.53
N LEU A 186 8.77 5.97 3.26
CA LEU A 186 9.96 6.00 4.10
C LEU A 186 9.55 6.35 5.52
N ASN A 187 9.95 5.52 6.49
CA ASN A 187 9.51 5.62 7.88
C ASN A 187 10.66 5.37 8.86
N PRO A 188 11.39 6.39 9.31
CA PRO A 188 12.31 6.31 10.44
C PRO A 188 11.57 6.20 11.78
N GLY A 189 12.24 5.60 12.77
CA GLY A 189 11.72 5.50 14.12
C GLY A 189 12.81 5.34 15.15
N VAL A 190 12.49 5.72 16.37
CA VAL A 190 13.35 5.58 17.55
C VAL A 190 12.55 5.03 18.72
N ASN A 191 13.20 4.34 19.63
CA ASN A 191 12.63 4.05 20.94
C ASN A 191 13.67 4.16 22.06
N TYR A 192 13.17 4.40 23.25
CA TYR A 192 13.91 4.44 24.48
C TYR A 192 13.30 3.48 25.50
N GLN A 193 14.14 2.65 26.10
CA GLN A 193 13.74 1.70 27.14
C GLN A 193 14.29 2.12 28.49
N TRP A 194 13.43 2.21 29.48
CA TRP A 194 13.76 2.52 30.87
C TRP A 194 13.13 1.47 31.81
N GLY A 195 13.96 0.53 32.27
CA GLY A 195 13.47 -0.61 33.04
C GLY A 195 12.42 -1.40 32.28
N ASN A 196 11.24 -1.51 32.87
CA ASN A 196 10.09 -2.21 32.27
C ASN A 196 9.29 -1.35 31.28
N PHE A 197 9.58 -0.08 31.16
CA PHE A 197 8.88 0.86 30.28
C PHE A 197 9.65 1.10 28.98
N ARG A 198 8.90 1.30 27.92
CA ARG A 198 9.40 1.69 26.61
C ARG A 198 8.56 2.81 26.02
N ILE A 199 9.23 3.81 25.48
CA ILE A 199 8.61 4.91 24.75
C ILE A 199 9.21 4.93 23.36
N GLY A 200 8.39 4.97 22.33
CA GLY A 200 8.83 5.03 20.94
C GLY A 200 8.11 6.12 20.16
N ALA A 201 8.75 6.57 19.10
CA ALA A 201 8.17 7.45 18.11
C ALA A 201 8.65 7.08 16.71
N SER A 202 7.78 7.20 15.72
CA SER A 202 8.14 7.11 14.31
C SER A 202 7.41 8.17 13.50
N ALA A 203 8.01 8.59 12.39
CA ALA A 203 7.40 9.53 11.46
C ALA A 203 7.70 9.08 10.03
N GLY A 204 6.71 9.09 9.16
CA GLY A 204 6.89 8.61 7.79
C GLY A 204 6.26 9.53 6.76
N VAL A 205 6.79 9.42 5.54
CA VAL A 205 6.24 10.09 4.36
C VAL A 205 5.99 9.05 3.29
N ARG A 206 4.79 9.06 2.71
CA ARG A 206 4.41 8.22 1.59
C ARG A 206 4.10 9.08 0.38
N TRP A 207 4.64 8.70 -0.77
CA TRP A 207 4.35 9.29 -2.07
C TRP A 207 3.55 8.30 -2.92
N LEU A 208 2.61 8.85 -3.68
CA LEU A 208 1.77 8.12 -4.63
C LEU A 208 1.88 8.79 -6.00
N GLY A 209 2.01 8.01 -7.04
CA GLY A 209 1.84 8.41 -8.42
C GLY A 209 1.07 7.34 -9.19
N GLU A 210 -0.01 7.72 -9.86
CA GLU A 210 -0.77 6.82 -10.71
C GLU A 210 -1.20 7.54 -11.98
N SER A 211 -1.16 6.86 -13.11
CA SER A 211 -1.62 7.38 -14.40
C SER A 211 -2.61 6.42 -15.03
N VAL A 212 -3.68 6.96 -15.55
CA VAL A 212 -4.70 6.25 -16.31
C VAL A 212 -4.76 6.86 -17.71
N ASN A 213 -4.48 6.07 -18.73
CA ASN A 213 -4.52 6.48 -20.13
C ASN A 213 -5.54 5.62 -20.87
N TYR A 214 -6.33 6.24 -21.73
CA TYR A 214 -7.28 5.55 -22.58
C TYR A 214 -6.82 5.60 -24.03
N THR A 215 -6.83 4.44 -24.71
CA THR A 215 -6.40 4.30 -26.10
C THR A 215 -7.49 3.60 -26.90
N LEU A 216 -7.93 4.20 -28.00
CA LEU A 216 -8.94 3.62 -28.88
C LEU A 216 -8.29 3.03 -30.12
N VAL A 217 -8.74 1.82 -30.50
CA VAL A 217 -8.45 1.23 -31.82
C VAL A 217 -9.59 1.56 -32.77
N LYS A 218 -10.82 1.49 -32.33
CA LYS A 218 -12.00 1.85 -33.11
C LYS A 218 -12.31 3.34 -32.97
N THR A 219 -11.50 4.18 -33.58
CA THR A 219 -11.61 5.66 -33.48
C THR A 219 -12.87 6.24 -34.09
N TYR A 220 -13.63 5.46 -34.85
CA TYR A 220 -14.94 5.82 -35.43
C TYR A 220 -16.12 5.58 -34.48
N GLU A 221 -15.92 4.85 -33.37
CA GLU A 221 -16.89 4.65 -32.32
C GLU A 221 -16.69 5.68 -31.21
N THR A 222 -17.75 6.13 -30.56
CA THR A 222 -17.68 7.07 -29.44
C THR A 222 -17.80 6.30 -28.14
N TYR A 223 -16.76 6.36 -27.30
CA TYR A 223 -16.72 5.77 -25.97
C TYR A 223 -16.77 6.88 -24.92
N GLN A 224 -17.65 6.71 -23.95
CA GLN A 224 -17.85 7.66 -22.86
C GLN A 224 -17.10 7.23 -21.62
N LEU A 225 -16.38 8.16 -21.01
CA LEU A 225 -15.81 8.04 -19.68
C LEU A 225 -16.66 8.80 -18.68
N PHE A 226 -16.68 8.32 -17.47
CA PHE A 226 -17.36 8.91 -16.33
C PHE A 226 -16.29 9.39 -15.32
N LEU A 227 -16.23 10.69 -15.13
CA LEU A 227 -15.34 11.35 -14.19
C LEU A 227 -16.14 11.60 -12.92
N PHE A 228 -16.02 10.70 -11.96
CA PHE A 228 -16.76 10.79 -10.71
C PHE A 228 -16.25 11.93 -9.82
N ARG A 229 -17.17 12.51 -9.06
CA ARG A 229 -16.95 13.68 -8.19
C ARG A 229 -17.50 13.48 -6.77
N GLY A 230 -17.93 12.26 -6.46
CA GLY A 230 -18.55 11.89 -5.20
C GLY A 230 -20.07 12.04 -5.21
N MET A 231 -20.73 11.38 -4.26
CA MET A 231 -22.18 11.39 -4.02
C MET A 231 -23.03 11.10 -5.27
N GLY A 232 -22.53 10.24 -6.17
CA GLY A 232 -23.20 9.90 -7.43
C GLY A 232 -23.06 10.94 -8.55
N ASN A 233 -22.41 12.08 -8.30
CA ASN A 233 -22.15 13.08 -9.32
C ASN A 233 -21.00 12.66 -10.22
N TYR A 234 -21.15 12.91 -11.50
CA TYR A 234 -20.12 12.66 -12.50
C TYR A 234 -20.22 13.66 -13.66
N GLU A 235 -19.11 13.79 -14.38
CA GLU A 235 -19.08 14.42 -15.70
C GLU A 235 -18.75 13.34 -16.72
N SER A 236 -19.39 13.38 -17.89
CA SER A 236 -19.05 12.47 -18.98
C SER A 236 -18.14 13.16 -19.99
N GLN A 237 -17.13 12.42 -20.45
CA GLN A 237 -16.18 12.89 -21.44
C GLN A 237 -15.87 11.77 -22.44
N GLN A 238 -15.50 12.13 -23.67
CA GLN A 238 -15.05 11.14 -24.65
C GLN A 238 -13.70 10.56 -24.25
N ALA A 239 -13.53 9.26 -24.47
CA ALA A 239 -12.32 8.52 -24.10
C ALA A 239 -11.11 8.85 -24.99
N ILE A 240 -11.34 9.38 -26.19
CA ILE A 240 -10.25 9.64 -27.14
C ILE A 240 -9.24 10.64 -26.59
N GLY A 241 -7.99 10.19 -26.43
CA GLY A 241 -6.89 11.04 -25.93
C GLY A 241 -7.01 11.45 -24.46
N PHE A 242 -7.97 10.89 -23.71
CA PHE A 242 -8.13 11.23 -22.29
C PHE A 242 -7.04 10.58 -21.44
N GLN A 243 -6.49 11.37 -20.55
CA GLN A 243 -5.50 10.97 -19.55
C GLN A 243 -5.84 11.58 -18.20
N ARG A 244 -5.68 10.79 -17.14
CA ARG A 244 -5.74 11.27 -15.75
C ARG A 244 -4.46 10.86 -15.01
N ARG A 245 -3.92 11.77 -14.25
CA ARG A 245 -2.81 11.50 -13.34
C ARG A 245 -3.24 11.79 -11.91
N TYR A 246 -2.97 10.86 -11.03
CA TYR A 246 -3.07 11.06 -9.59
C TYR A 246 -1.67 11.26 -9.01
N THR A 247 -1.55 12.24 -8.13
CA THR A 247 -0.36 12.45 -7.31
C THR A 247 -0.79 12.59 -5.86
N GLY A 248 -0.10 11.92 -4.96
CA GLY A 248 -0.48 11.92 -3.57
C GLY A 248 0.72 11.98 -2.63
N THR A 249 0.50 12.55 -1.47
CA THR A 249 1.46 12.55 -0.37
C THR A 249 0.73 12.31 0.94
N ALA A 250 1.28 11.43 1.78
CA ALA A 250 0.80 11.21 3.13
C ALA A 250 1.93 11.39 4.13
N TYR A 251 1.64 12.08 5.21
CA TYR A 251 2.51 12.22 6.38
C TYR A 251 1.91 11.41 7.52
N GLN A 252 2.71 10.59 8.15
CA GLN A 252 2.28 9.79 9.29
C GLN A 252 3.22 10.01 10.49
N GLY A 253 2.64 9.94 11.70
CA GLY A 253 3.36 9.98 12.94
C GLY A 253 2.77 8.98 13.92
N ASN A 254 3.61 8.26 14.65
CA ASN A 254 3.15 7.28 15.63
C ASN A 254 3.93 7.43 16.93
N LEU A 255 3.22 7.29 18.04
CA LEU A 255 3.78 7.26 19.40
C LEU A 255 3.46 5.90 20.01
N GLN A 256 4.47 5.28 20.64
CA GLN A 256 4.35 3.99 21.28
C GLN A 256 4.67 4.10 22.78
N LEU A 257 3.86 3.42 23.57
CA LEU A 257 4.12 3.19 24.99
C LEU A 257 4.07 1.68 25.21
N GLY A 258 5.09 1.13 25.82
CA GLY A 258 5.19 -0.28 26.17
C GLY A 258 5.49 -0.44 27.66
N TRP A 259 4.88 -1.42 28.27
CA TRP A 259 5.20 -1.86 29.61
C TRP A 259 5.26 -3.38 29.66
N ASN A 260 6.29 -3.92 30.27
CA ASN A 260 6.48 -5.36 30.36
C ASN A 260 6.98 -5.71 31.76
N ASN A 261 6.12 -6.32 32.56
CA ASN A 261 6.53 -6.96 33.78
C ASN A 261 6.98 -8.38 33.41
N ALA A 262 8.27 -8.62 33.48
CA ALA A 262 8.93 -9.86 33.02
C ALA A 262 8.29 -11.18 33.48
N ALA A 263 7.44 -11.16 34.51
CA ALA A 263 6.81 -12.36 35.05
C ALA A 263 5.52 -12.76 34.31
N HIS A 264 4.58 -11.84 34.02
CA HIS A 264 3.23 -12.28 33.62
C HIS A 264 2.46 -11.28 32.75
N LEU A 265 2.77 -10.00 32.74
CA LEU A 265 1.97 -8.98 32.10
C LEU A 265 2.81 -8.13 31.13
N ALA A 266 2.27 -7.89 29.96
CA ALA A 266 2.82 -6.92 29.03
C ALA A 266 1.68 -6.10 28.39
N ASP A 267 1.93 -4.82 28.19
CA ASP A 267 1.03 -3.89 27.52
C ASP A 267 1.78 -3.08 26.47
N PHE A 268 1.14 -2.86 25.34
CA PHE A 268 1.65 -2.04 24.24
C PHE A 268 0.54 -1.18 23.69
N LEU A 269 0.71 0.11 23.74
CA LEU A 269 -0.19 1.11 23.17
C LEU A 269 0.53 1.84 22.02
N GLU A 270 -0.10 1.89 20.86
CA GLU A 270 0.32 2.72 19.73
C GLU A 270 -0.79 3.71 19.36
N LEU A 271 -0.43 4.98 19.29
CA LEU A 271 -1.27 6.06 18.80
C LEU A 271 -0.72 6.54 17.47
N GLY A 272 -1.56 6.56 16.44
CA GLY A 272 -1.19 6.94 15.09
C GLY A 272 -1.99 8.15 14.58
N TYR A 273 -1.32 8.98 13.82
CA TYR A 273 -1.88 10.06 13.05
C TYR A 273 -1.39 9.99 11.61
N GLU A 274 -2.29 10.06 10.64
CA GLU A 274 -1.95 10.17 9.21
C GLU A 274 -2.77 11.29 8.58
N LYS A 275 -2.12 12.13 7.78
CA LYS A 275 -2.75 13.08 6.88
C LYS A 275 -2.30 12.79 5.46
N SER A 276 -3.24 12.43 4.59
CA SER A 276 -2.99 12.15 3.17
C SER A 276 -3.76 13.09 2.28
N THR A 277 -3.19 13.40 1.13
CA THR A 277 -3.82 14.16 0.05
C THR A 277 -3.54 13.47 -1.26
N GLU A 278 -4.53 13.41 -2.14
CA GLU A 278 -4.42 12.92 -3.51
C GLU A 278 -5.07 13.93 -4.45
N GLU A 279 -4.38 14.29 -5.53
CA GLU A 279 -4.88 15.22 -6.54
C GLU A 279 -5.02 14.50 -7.87
N ALA A 280 -6.20 14.60 -8.48
CA ALA A 280 -6.47 14.15 -9.83
C ALA A 280 -6.25 15.34 -10.80
N ILE A 281 -5.42 15.11 -11.82
CA ILE A 281 -5.13 16.07 -12.87
C ILE A 281 -5.50 15.42 -14.20
N ASP A 282 -6.42 16.04 -14.92
CA ASP A 282 -6.93 15.59 -16.19
C ASP A 282 -6.27 16.31 -17.38
N GLY A 283 -6.35 15.67 -18.55
CA GLY A 283 -5.88 16.24 -19.81
C GLY A 283 -4.43 15.93 -20.17
N SER A 284 -4.05 16.32 -21.36
CA SER A 284 -2.70 16.10 -21.93
C SER A 284 -1.68 17.11 -21.39
N SER A 285 -0.43 16.98 -21.80
CA SER A 285 0.66 17.86 -21.36
C SER A 285 0.43 19.37 -21.64
N SER A 286 -0.31 19.67 -22.70
CA SER A 286 -0.61 21.06 -23.14
C SER A 286 -1.97 21.60 -22.64
N ASN A 287 -2.83 20.76 -22.08
CA ASN A 287 -4.17 21.13 -21.65
C ASN A 287 -4.53 20.39 -20.36
N LYS A 288 -3.97 20.82 -19.24
CA LYS A 288 -4.19 20.19 -17.92
C LYS A 288 -5.19 20.98 -17.10
N TYR A 289 -6.11 20.26 -16.45
CA TYR A 289 -7.05 20.85 -15.50
C TYR A 289 -7.22 19.95 -14.27
N LYS A 290 -7.72 20.52 -13.16
CA LYS A 290 -7.89 19.80 -11.91
C LYS A 290 -9.14 18.95 -11.95
N GLY A 291 -8.98 17.63 -11.86
CA GLY A 291 -10.08 16.67 -11.79
C GLY A 291 -10.71 16.58 -10.39
N GLY A 292 -9.93 16.91 -9.35
CA GLY A 292 -10.39 16.93 -7.96
C GLY A 292 -9.25 16.72 -6.97
N LYS A 293 -9.53 16.98 -5.70
CA LYS A 293 -8.59 16.76 -4.59
C LYS A 293 -9.28 16.00 -3.47
N TYR A 294 -8.68 14.89 -3.09
CA TYR A 294 -9.06 14.09 -1.95
C TYR A 294 -8.10 14.35 -0.79
N ALA A 295 -8.64 14.49 0.42
CA ALA A 295 -7.86 14.62 1.64
C ALA A 295 -8.45 13.73 2.73
N ARG A 296 -7.59 12.99 3.44
CA ARG A 296 -7.97 12.16 4.58
C ARG A 296 -7.09 12.46 5.77
N THR A 297 -7.73 12.63 6.92
CA THR A 297 -7.06 12.66 8.23
C THR A 297 -7.52 11.46 9.02
N ARG A 298 -6.58 10.64 9.48
CA ARG A 298 -6.84 9.42 10.26
C ARG A 298 -6.15 9.51 11.61
N PHE A 299 -6.89 9.21 12.67
CA PHE A 299 -6.38 8.88 13.99
C PHE A 299 -6.58 7.40 14.23
N SER A 300 -5.59 6.73 14.79
CA SER A 300 -5.66 5.31 15.11
C SER A 300 -5.11 5.04 16.51
N LEU A 301 -5.68 4.04 17.17
CA LEU A 301 -5.24 3.52 18.44
C LEU A 301 -5.19 2.00 18.32
N THR A 302 -4.06 1.43 18.70
CA THR A 302 -3.88 0.00 18.86
C THR A 302 -3.37 -0.26 20.25
N ASN A 303 -4.09 -1.02 21.06
CA ASN A 303 -3.62 -1.50 22.36
C ASN A 303 -3.57 -3.02 22.35
N ARG A 304 -2.46 -3.59 22.80
CA ARG A 304 -2.26 -5.03 22.94
C ARG A 304 -1.89 -5.33 24.37
N PHE A 305 -2.70 -6.10 25.00
CA PHE A 305 -2.50 -6.55 26.38
C PHE A 305 -2.26 -8.05 26.41
N ARG A 306 -1.22 -8.49 27.10
CA ARG A 306 -0.83 -9.89 27.23
C ARG A 306 -0.77 -10.30 28.68
N ILE A 307 -1.38 -11.44 28.98
CA ILE A 307 -1.28 -12.14 30.26
C ILE A 307 -0.63 -13.50 29.99
N SER A 308 0.52 -13.77 30.60
CA SER A 308 1.24 -15.02 30.47
C SER A 308 1.18 -15.79 31.79
N GLY A 309 0.60 -16.98 31.79
CA GLY A 309 0.64 -17.92 32.87
C GLY A 309 1.66 -19.03 32.58
N GLU A 310 1.79 -20.01 33.51
CA GLU A 310 2.72 -21.13 33.33
C GLU A 310 2.39 -22.03 32.13
N ARG A 311 1.10 -22.14 31.78
CA ARG A 311 0.61 -23.02 30.70
C ARG A 311 -0.26 -22.32 29.67
N THR A 312 -0.61 -21.06 29.89
CA THR A 312 -1.54 -20.33 29.05
C THR A 312 -1.02 -18.94 28.75
N MET A 313 -1.32 -18.44 27.57
CA MET A 313 -1.08 -17.07 27.17
C MET A 313 -2.36 -16.48 26.61
N HIS A 314 -2.75 -15.31 27.09
CA HIS A 314 -3.91 -14.57 26.63
C HIS A 314 -3.44 -13.25 26.01
N ASN A 315 -3.81 -13.00 24.77
CA ASN A 315 -3.59 -11.72 24.10
C ASN A 315 -4.94 -11.07 23.82
N VAL A 316 -5.09 -9.83 24.22
CA VAL A 316 -6.24 -9.00 23.90
C VAL A 316 -5.75 -7.83 23.06
N THR A 317 -6.34 -7.64 21.87
CA THR A 317 -6.03 -6.52 21.00
C THR A 317 -7.29 -5.66 20.86
N LEU A 318 -7.13 -4.36 21.15
CA LEU A 318 -8.15 -3.34 20.91
C LEU A 318 -7.62 -2.42 19.80
N GLU A 319 -8.42 -2.27 18.75
CA GLU A 319 -8.13 -1.35 17.66
C GLU A 319 -9.27 -0.38 17.47
N ALA A 320 -8.96 0.89 17.35
CA ALA A 320 -9.92 1.94 17.05
C ALA A 320 -9.33 2.90 16.02
N SER A 321 -10.16 3.38 15.12
CA SER A 321 -9.75 4.42 14.17
C SER A 321 -10.88 5.41 13.89
N HIS A 322 -10.50 6.65 13.67
CA HIS A 322 -11.38 7.72 13.22
C HIS A 322 -10.80 8.33 11.95
N ASN A 323 -11.61 8.37 10.89
CA ASN A 323 -11.24 8.96 9.62
C ASN A 323 -12.13 10.17 9.34
N LYS A 324 -11.51 11.29 8.96
CA LYS A 324 -12.19 12.43 8.35
C LYS A 324 -11.74 12.50 6.89
N VAL A 325 -12.70 12.47 5.97
CA VAL A 325 -12.48 12.51 4.52
C VAL A 325 -13.08 13.78 3.96
N GLU A 326 -12.37 14.43 3.06
CA GLU A 326 -12.82 15.63 2.35
C GLU A 326 -12.50 15.47 0.86
N GLY A 327 -13.52 15.69 0.02
CA GLY A 327 -13.39 15.79 -1.43
C GLY A 327 -13.57 17.21 -1.88
N THR A 328 -12.64 17.78 -2.62
CA THR A 328 -12.76 19.11 -3.22
C THR A 328 -12.84 18.98 -4.72
N TRP A 329 -13.93 19.47 -5.29
CA TRP A 329 -14.14 19.58 -6.72
C TRP A 329 -14.01 21.02 -7.18
N TYR A 330 -13.43 21.25 -8.36
CA TYR A 330 -13.13 22.59 -8.88
C TYR A 330 -14.03 22.95 -10.05
N ILE A 331 -14.59 24.17 -10.01
CA ILE A 331 -15.22 24.81 -11.16
C ILE A 331 -14.15 25.64 -11.85
N GLN A 332 -13.87 25.32 -13.12
CA GLN A 332 -12.78 25.92 -13.87
C GLN A 332 -13.28 26.50 -15.18
N THR A 333 -12.66 27.58 -15.61
CA THR A 333 -12.89 28.19 -16.93
C THR A 333 -11.62 28.12 -17.75
N GLN A 334 -11.77 27.81 -19.03
CA GLN A 334 -10.69 27.81 -19.98
C GLN A 334 -10.43 29.24 -20.47
N SER A 335 -9.18 29.65 -20.48
CA SER A 335 -8.69 30.91 -21.07
C SER A 335 -7.43 30.64 -21.87
N SER A 336 -6.98 31.60 -22.66
CA SER A 336 -5.69 31.56 -23.33
C SER A 336 -4.74 32.54 -22.66
N ASP A 337 -3.49 32.11 -22.44
CA ASP A 337 -2.42 33.00 -21.99
C ASP A 337 -1.92 33.93 -23.14
N ALA A 338 -0.96 34.80 -22.84
CA ALA A 338 -0.38 35.74 -23.80
C ALA A 338 0.36 35.04 -24.94
N ASP A 339 0.79 33.80 -24.74
CA ASP A 339 1.48 32.96 -25.72
C ASP A 339 0.53 32.05 -26.52
N GLY A 340 -0.79 32.14 -26.27
CA GLY A 340 -1.82 31.36 -26.95
C GLY A 340 -2.01 29.94 -26.39
N ASN A 341 -1.38 29.60 -25.27
CA ASN A 341 -1.58 28.29 -24.64
C ASN A 341 -2.90 28.26 -23.86
N THR A 342 -3.55 27.11 -23.81
CA THR A 342 -4.73 26.87 -22.99
C THR A 342 -4.39 26.85 -21.51
N VAL A 343 -5.01 27.72 -20.74
CA VAL A 343 -4.88 27.79 -19.26
C VAL A 343 -6.24 27.60 -18.62
N TRP A 344 -6.30 26.76 -17.57
CA TRP A 344 -7.50 26.54 -16.79
C TRP A 344 -7.42 27.32 -15.47
N GLU A 345 -8.35 28.23 -15.28
CA GLU A 345 -8.43 29.07 -14.10
C GLU A 345 -9.55 28.57 -13.18
N VAL A 346 -9.19 28.31 -11.92
CA VAL A 346 -10.18 27.90 -10.89
C VAL A 346 -11.01 29.13 -10.50
N LYS A 347 -12.32 29.08 -10.71
CA LYS A 347 -13.26 30.13 -10.34
C LYS A 347 -13.90 29.87 -8.98
N ASP A 348 -14.17 28.59 -8.67
CA ASP A 348 -14.81 28.18 -7.42
C ASP A 348 -14.45 26.74 -7.08
N ALA A 349 -14.71 26.32 -5.84
CA ALA A 349 -14.47 24.98 -5.36
C ALA A 349 -15.62 24.52 -4.43
N SER A 350 -16.13 23.31 -4.68
CA SER A 350 -17.11 22.65 -3.82
C SER A 350 -16.46 21.57 -2.99
N VAL A 351 -16.77 21.50 -1.69
CA VAL A 351 -16.22 20.53 -0.74
C VAL A 351 -17.31 19.56 -0.31
N CYS A 352 -17.02 18.25 -0.40
CA CYS A 352 -17.82 17.17 0.17
C CYS A 352 -17.10 16.60 1.39
N HIS A 353 -17.86 16.28 2.45
CA HIS A 353 -17.35 15.68 3.71
C HIS A 353 -17.89 14.29 3.89
#